data_9b594f49bd25f484a4e102531c720353
#
_entry.id   9b594f49bd25f484a4e102531c720353
#
_cell.length_a   1.000
_cell.length_b   1.000
_cell.length_c   1.000
_cell.angle_alpha   90.00
_cell.angle_beta   90.00
_cell.angle_gamma   90.00
#
_symmetry.space_group_name_H-M   'P 1'
#
loop_
_entity.id
_entity.type
_entity.pdbx_description
1 polymer ?
#
loop_
_entity_poly.entity_id
_entity_poly.type
_entity_poly.pdbx_seq_one_letter_code
_entity_poly.pdbx_strand_id
1 'polypeptide(L)'
;MEKLGLGNLCTLSHVVPADHPLGYYARLNEASLGKDTMTGHWEMMGLHITTPFKTFTEHGFPPELIHELEERTGHKIVGNRSESGTKILDDLGEHQIRTGDMIVYTSADSVLQIAGHEETFGLDELYRCCEIAREITMKDEWKVGRVIARPYVGRKKGEFKRTPNRHDYAVSPFGRTALDVLKDAGYDVISVGKIADIFNNQGITEKYHSDSSVQGMEQTIEIAKRDFHGLTFVNLVDFDALWGHRRNPEGYGRELEKFDEKLTQLLPLIREDDLLMITADHGNDPTYTGTDHTREQTPLLIYSPGFKGGELPVQDTFAVSGATILDNFDLSPAQGMIGHTLGELLV
;
A
#
# COMPACT_ATOMS: atom_id res chain seq x y z
N MET A 1 18.49 2.73 -12.91
CA MET A 1 17.56 1.64 -13.30
C MET A 1 17.93 0.95 -14.61
N GLU A 2 18.38 1.68 -15.65
CA GLU A 2 18.88 1.05 -16.88
C GLU A 2 19.92 -0.05 -16.60
N LYS A 3 20.95 0.30 -15.83
CA LYS A 3 22.01 -0.66 -15.44
C LYS A 3 21.52 -1.89 -14.67
N LEU A 4 20.35 -1.82 -14.05
CA LEU A 4 19.71 -2.95 -13.37
C LEU A 4 18.81 -3.78 -14.29
N GLY A 5 18.63 -3.38 -15.56
CA GLY A 5 17.87 -4.12 -16.56
C GLY A 5 16.43 -3.65 -16.77
N LEU A 6 16.01 -2.48 -16.26
CA LEU A 6 14.64 -1.98 -16.49
C LEU A 6 14.28 -1.89 -17.97
N GLY A 7 15.19 -1.39 -18.81
CA GLY A 7 14.98 -1.29 -20.26
C GLY A 7 14.94 -2.63 -21.01
N ASN A 8 15.32 -3.72 -20.32
CA ASN A 8 15.26 -5.07 -20.88
C ASN A 8 13.89 -5.73 -20.68
N LEU A 9 13.06 -5.23 -19.74
CA LEU A 9 11.72 -5.76 -19.48
C LEU A 9 10.71 -5.44 -20.57
N CYS A 10 10.80 -4.24 -21.15
CA CYS A 10 9.94 -3.80 -22.24
C CYS A 10 10.62 -2.64 -23.00
N THR A 11 10.17 -2.36 -24.22
CA THR A 11 10.68 -1.23 -25.01
C THR A 11 10.17 0.09 -24.41
N LEU A 12 11.08 0.88 -23.88
CA LEU A 12 10.82 2.22 -23.36
C LEU A 12 11.56 3.26 -24.22
N SER A 13 10.89 4.37 -24.55
CA SER A 13 11.41 5.34 -25.54
C SER A 13 12.74 5.98 -25.17
N HIS A 14 13.05 6.06 -23.87
CA HIS A 14 14.23 6.78 -23.35
C HIS A 14 15.02 5.98 -22.31
N VAL A 15 14.73 4.68 -22.16
CA VAL A 15 15.47 3.75 -21.28
C VAL A 15 16.07 2.68 -22.16
N VAL A 16 17.38 2.67 -22.27
CA VAL A 16 18.11 1.74 -23.15
C VAL A 16 18.24 0.38 -22.47
N PRO A 17 17.99 -0.74 -23.18
CA PRO A 17 18.34 -2.06 -22.66
C PRO A 17 19.85 -2.15 -22.33
N ALA A 18 20.18 -2.71 -21.20
CA ALA A 18 21.57 -2.96 -20.82
C ALA A 18 22.09 -4.26 -21.49
N ASP A 19 23.22 -4.19 -22.17
CA ASP A 19 23.89 -5.37 -22.74
C ASP A 19 24.41 -6.33 -21.64
N HIS A 20 24.85 -5.74 -20.53
CA HIS A 20 25.34 -6.45 -19.35
C HIS A 20 24.70 -5.84 -18.09
N PRO A 21 23.44 -6.22 -17.74
CA PRO A 21 22.78 -5.69 -16.57
C PRO A 21 23.52 -6.11 -15.30
N LEU A 22 23.62 -5.19 -14.34
CA LEU A 22 24.25 -5.43 -13.03
C LEU A 22 23.37 -6.27 -12.10
N GLY A 23 22.09 -6.37 -12.40
CA GLY A 23 21.12 -7.12 -11.60
C GLY A 23 20.36 -8.12 -12.45
N TYR A 24 19.59 -8.96 -11.78
CA TYR A 24 18.59 -9.81 -12.42
C TYR A 24 17.30 -9.03 -12.59
N TYR A 25 16.56 -9.33 -13.66
CA TYR A 25 15.27 -8.70 -13.92
C TYR A 25 14.22 -9.72 -14.38
N ALA A 26 13.00 -9.52 -13.94
CA ALA A 26 11.85 -10.34 -14.32
C ALA A 26 10.58 -9.49 -14.42
N ARG A 27 9.54 -10.09 -15.03
CA ARG A 27 8.17 -9.60 -14.96
C ARG A 27 7.37 -10.47 -14.01
N LEU A 28 6.56 -9.85 -13.16
CA LEU A 28 5.70 -10.55 -12.22
C LEU A 28 4.25 -10.45 -12.65
N ASN A 29 3.52 -11.56 -12.59
CA ASN A 29 2.06 -11.58 -12.59
C ASN A 29 1.56 -11.50 -11.15
N GLU A 30 0.46 -10.82 -10.92
CA GLU A 30 -0.24 -10.87 -9.65
C GLU A 30 -1.17 -12.09 -9.65
N ALA A 31 -1.00 -13.01 -8.70
CA ALA A 31 -1.84 -14.19 -8.56
C ALA A 31 -3.17 -13.88 -7.87
N SER A 32 -3.16 -12.94 -6.92
CA SER A 32 -4.35 -12.52 -6.20
C SER A 32 -5.37 -11.82 -7.10
N LEU A 33 -6.65 -11.89 -6.75
CA LEU A 33 -7.74 -11.33 -7.57
C LEU A 33 -7.93 -9.82 -7.40
N GLY A 34 -7.41 -9.23 -6.34
CA GLY A 34 -7.38 -7.78 -6.15
C GLY A 34 -6.34 -7.10 -7.05
N LYS A 35 -6.35 -5.79 -7.07
CA LYS A 35 -5.34 -4.93 -7.72
C LYS A 35 -5.09 -3.67 -6.88
N ASP A 36 -5.24 -3.80 -5.59
CA ASP A 36 -5.08 -2.73 -4.61
C ASP A 36 -3.80 -2.90 -3.81
N THR A 37 -3.35 -1.82 -3.20
CA THR A 37 -2.11 -1.77 -2.42
C THR A 37 -2.02 -2.87 -1.35
N MET A 38 -3.11 -3.18 -0.64
CA MET A 38 -3.08 -4.23 0.38
C MET A 38 -2.89 -5.60 -0.24
N THR A 39 -3.64 -5.89 -1.31
CA THR A 39 -3.55 -7.15 -2.05
C THR A 39 -2.12 -7.41 -2.53
N GLY A 40 -1.52 -6.45 -3.24
CA GLY A 40 -0.18 -6.63 -3.79
C GLY A 40 0.89 -6.77 -2.71
N HIS A 41 0.88 -5.93 -1.68
CA HIS A 41 1.86 -6.03 -0.59
C HIS A 41 1.72 -7.33 0.22
N TRP A 42 0.49 -7.78 0.48
CA TRP A 42 0.27 -9.04 1.18
C TRP A 42 0.69 -10.23 0.34
N GLU A 43 0.45 -10.19 -0.97
CA GLU A 43 0.93 -11.22 -1.88
C GLU A 43 2.46 -11.25 -1.93
N MET A 44 3.14 -10.09 -2.04
CA MET A 44 4.60 -10.04 -1.97
C MET A 44 5.15 -10.76 -0.74
N MET A 45 4.44 -10.67 0.41
CA MET A 45 4.85 -11.29 1.66
C MET A 45 4.21 -12.66 1.90
N GLY A 46 3.66 -13.31 0.85
CA GLY A 46 3.29 -14.71 0.83
C GLY A 46 1.80 -15.02 0.98
N LEU A 47 0.89 -14.05 1.02
CA LEU A 47 -0.54 -14.30 1.17
C LEU A 47 -1.28 -14.23 -0.17
N HIS A 48 -2.07 -15.25 -0.48
CA HIS A 48 -2.90 -15.30 -1.68
C HIS A 48 -4.32 -14.81 -1.39
N ILE A 49 -4.71 -13.69 -1.97
CA ILE A 49 -6.04 -13.09 -1.78
C ILE A 49 -6.97 -13.57 -2.90
N THR A 50 -7.82 -14.54 -2.58
CA THR A 50 -8.79 -15.10 -3.53
C THR A 50 -10.13 -14.35 -3.55
N THR A 51 -10.39 -13.49 -2.56
CA THR A 51 -11.58 -12.65 -2.49
C THR A 51 -11.14 -11.19 -2.40
N PRO A 52 -11.31 -10.39 -3.47
CA PRO A 52 -10.90 -9.00 -3.46
C PRO A 52 -11.66 -8.18 -2.41
N PHE A 53 -11.01 -7.15 -1.89
CA PHE A 53 -11.70 -6.14 -1.09
C PHE A 53 -12.79 -5.45 -1.93
N LYS A 54 -13.92 -5.16 -1.30
CA LYS A 54 -15.05 -4.53 -1.99
C LYS A 54 -14.85 -3.03 -2.14
N THR A 55 -15.30 -2.50 -3.26
CA THR A 55 -15.45 -1.07 -3.48
C THR A 55 -16.93 -0.73 -3.66
N PHE A 56 -17.36 0.44 -3.20
CA PHE A 56 -18.77 0.86 -3.22
C PHE A 56 -18.91 2.23 -3.89
N THR A 57 -18.19 2.41 -5.01
CA THR A 57 -18.05 3.71 -5.68
C THR A 57 -19.28 4.14 -6.48
N GLU A 58 -20.06 3.20 -7.03
CA GLU A 58 -21.17 3.52 -7.94
C GLU A 58 -22.43 3.96 -7.19
N HIS A 59 -22.79 3.24 -6.12
CA HIS A 59 -24.09 3.42 -5.44
C HIS A 59 -23.96 3.65 -3.93
N GLY A 60 -22.74 3.78 -3.40
CA GLY A 60 -22.50 3.76 -1.95
C GLY A 60 -22.68 2.35 -1.37
N PHE A 61 -22.70 2.24 -0.06
CA PHE A 61 -22.84 0.97 0.66
C PHE A 61 -24.27 0.43 0.55
N PRO A 62 -24.45 -0.92 0.52
CA PRO A 62 -25.76 -1.51 0.42
C PRO A 62 -26.64 -1.20 1.64
N PRO A 63 -27.99 -1.16 1.45
CA PRO A 63 -28.92 -0.81 2.53
C PRO A 63 -28.75 -1.67 3.79
N GLU A 64 -28.43 -2.94 3.65
CA GLU A 64 -28.26 -3.87 4.75
C GLU A 64 -27.07 -3.49 5.64
N LEU A 65 -25.94 -3.06 5.04
CA LEU A 65 -24.79 -2.57 5.78
C LEU A 65 -25.13 -1.26 6.51
N ILE A 66 -25.80 -0.33 5.82
CA ILE A 66 -26.23 0.95 6.41
C ILE A 66 -27.15 0.71 7.59
N HIS A 67 -28.14 -0.17 7.45
CA HIS A 67 -29.08 -0.51 8.52
C HIS A 67 -28.40 -1.11 9.74
N GLU A 68 -27.51 -2.11 9.54
CA GLU A 68 -26.76 -2.72 10.64
C GLU A 68 -25.85 -1.69 11.35
N LEU A 69 -25.25 -0.79 10.58
CA LEU A 69 -24.41 0.27 11.13
C LEU A 69 -25.25 1.27 11.95
N GLU A 70 -26.44 1.68 11.47
CA GLU A 70 -27.38 2.52 12.23
C GLU A 70 -27.85 1.86 13.52
N GLU A 71 -28.24 0.58 13.47
CA GLU A 71 -28.68 -0.16 14.66
C GLU A 71 -27.58 -0.25 15.73
N ARG A 72 -26.36 -0.58 15.30
CA ARG A 72 -25.27 -0.80 16.25
C ARG A 72 -24.64 0.49 16.77
N THR A 73 -24.62 1.56 15.98
CA THR A 73 -24.06 2.84 16.41
C THR A 73 -25.10 3.71 17.14
N GLY A 74 -26.38 3.56 16.82
CA GLY A 74 -27.48 4.40 17.32
C GLY A 74 -27.61 5.73 16.58
N HIS A 75 -26.85 5.96 15.51
CA HIS A 75 -26.91 7.17 14.69
C HIS A 75 -27.57 6.90 13.35
N LYS A 76 -28.36 7.85 12.87
CA LYS A 76 -28.81 7.86 11.48
C LYS A 76 -27.65 8.20 10.56
N ILE A 77 -27.62 7.59 9.38
CA ILE A 77 -26.56 7.78 8.41
C ILE A 77 -27.02 8.75 7.32
N VAL A 78 -26.12 9.68 6.99
CA VAL A 78 -26.24 10.58 5.85
C VAL A 78 -24.99 10.49 4.98
N GLY A 79 -25.12 10.81 3.71
CA GLY A 79 -24.02 10.76 2.75
C GLY A 79 -24.11 9.54 1.85
N ASN A 80 -23.66 8.40 2.31
CA ASN A 80 -23.64 7.09 1.62
C ASN A 80 -23.39 7.18 0.10
N ARG A 81 -22.30 7.82 -0.29
CA ARG A 81 -21.89 7.97 -1.69
C ARG A 81 -20.38 8.08 -1.82
N SER A 82 -19.88 7.90 -3.04
CA SER A 82 -18.48 8.20 -3.36
C SER A 82 -18.31 9.71 -3.50
N GLU A 83 -17.44 10.31 -2.68
CA GLU A 83 -17.20 11.75 -2.70
C GLU A 83 -15.84 12.11 -2.11
N SER A 84 -15.31 13.28 -2.48
CA SER A 84 -14.15 13.84 -1.80
C SER A 84 -14.53 14.28 -0.38
N GLY A 85 -13.61 14.07 0.56
CA GLY A 85 -13.91 14.39 1.95
C GLY A 85 -14.03 15.89 2.24
N THR A 86 -13.56 16.78 1.36
CA THR A 86 -13.76 18.22 1.49
C THR A 86 -15.20 18.58 1.09
N LYS A 87 -15.63 18.03 -0.05
CA LYS A 87 -16.96 18.28 -0.58
C LYS A 87 -18.05 17.67 0.30
N ILE A 88 -17.86 16.46 0.83
CA ILE A 88 -18.86 15.83 1.71
C ILE A 88 -19.08 16.64 3.00
N LEU A 89 -18.02 17.25 3.55
CA LEU A 89 -18.13 18.12 4.71
C LEU A 89 -18.87 19.43 4.37
N ASP A 90 -18.58 20.03 3.24
CA ASP A 90 -19.30 21.24 2.78
C ASP A 90 -20.80 20.97 2.53
N ASP A 91 -21.16 19.76 2.10
CA ASP A 91 -22.53 19.38 1.84
C ASP A 91 -23.30 19.01 3.13
N LEU A 92 -22.66 18.35 4.09
CA LEU A 92 -23.33 17.68 5.22
C LEU A 92 -22.87 18.12 6.60
N GLY A 93 -21.78 18.88 6.73
CA GLY A 93 -21.21 19.26 8.02
C GLY A 93 -22.18 20.07 8.91
N GLU A 94 -22.89 21.06 8.34
CA GLU A 94 -23.90 21.83 9.08
C GLU A 94 -25.10 20.94 9.50
N HIS A 95 -25.46 19.96 8.67
CA HIS A 95 -26.50 18.99 9.00
C HIS A 95 -26.09 18.16 10.22
N GLN A 96 -24.88 17.57 10.20
CA GLN A 96 -24.37 16.76 11.32
C GLN A 96 -24.32 17.58 12.62
N ILE A 97 -23.82 18.81 12.60
CA ILE A 97 -23.75 19.68 13.79
C ILE A 97 -25.13 19.88 14.43
N ARG A 98 -26.18 19.99 13.60
CA ARG A 98 -27.55 20.23 14.06
C ARG A 98 -28.26 18.96 14.52
N THR A 99 -28.05 17.82 13.88
CA THR A 99 -28.83 16.59 14.09
C THR A 99 -28.09 15.51 14.86
N GLY A 100 -26.76 15.49 14.80
CA GLY A 100 -25.94 14.37 15.32
C GLY A 100 -25.90 13.16 14.38
N ASP A 101 -26.43 13.27 13.15
CA ASP A 101 -26.38 12.18 12.16
C ASP A 101 -24.94 11.87 11.74
N MET A 102 -24.64 10.61 11.50
CA MET A 102 -23.29 10.17 11.13
C MET A 102 -23.06 10.32 9.62
N ILE A 103 -22.02 11.03 9.22
CA ILE A 103 -21.65 11.16 7.81
C ILE A 103 -20.80 9.95 7.41
N VAL A 104 -21.38 9.08 6.54
CA VAL A 104 -20.69 7.91 5.97
C VAL A 104 -20.51 8.12 4.47
N TYR A 105 -19.32 7.84 3.95
CA TYR A 105 -19.01 7.96 2.54
C TYR A 105 -17.85 7.04 2.13
N THR A 106 -17.64 6.90 0.83
CA THR A 106 -16.50 6.14 0.28
C THR A 106 -15.71 7.00 -0.72
N SER A 107 -14.68 6.42 -1.31
CA SER A 107 -13.88 7.00 -2.41
C SER A 107 -13.56 5.90 -3.43
N ALA A 108 -12.63 6.13 -4.34
CA ALA A 108 -12.21 5.13 -5.34
C ALA A 108 -11.59 3.87 -4.71
N ASP A 109 -10.98 4.02 -3.54
CA ASP A 109 -10.38 2.90 -2.79
C ASP A 109 -11.43 2.03 -2.09
N SER A 110 -11.00 0.85 -1.63
CA SER A 110 -11.79 -0.03 -0.77
C SER A 110 -11.84 0.50 0.66
N VAL A 111 -12.62 1.54 0.89
CA VAL A 111 -12.70 2.24 2.18
C VAL A 111 -14.12 2.58 2.59
N LEU A 112 -14.42 2.50 3.90
CA LEU A 112 -15.56 3.11 4.53
C LEU A 112 -15.06 4.28 5.39
N GLN A 113 -15.52 5.48 5.13
CA GLN A 113 -15.10 6.69 5.84
C GLN A 113 -16.25 7.26 6.66
N ILE A 114 -15.96 7.57 7.91
CA ILE A 114 -16.92 8.23 8.82
C ILE A 114 -16.35 9.59 9.18
N ALA A 115 -17.08 10.66 8.85
CA ALA A 115 -16.71 11.99 9.29
C ALA A 115 -17.50 12.38 10.55
N GLY A 116 -16.80 12.95 11.54
CA GLY A 116 -17.37 13.40 12.80
C GLY A 116 -16.82 14.75 13.22
N HIS A 117 -17.72 15.70 13.53
CA HIS A 117 -17.32 17.01 14.08
C HIS A 117 -16.85 16.84 15.53
N GLU A 118 -15.62 17.25 15.84
CA GLU A 118 -14.98 16.95 17.12
C GLU A 118 -15.76 17.48 18.33
N GLU A 119 -16.37 18.66 18.23
CA GLU A 119 -17.08 19.30 19.36
C GLU A 119 -18.52 18.80 19.54
N THR A 120 -19.23 18.46 18.45
CA THR A 120 -20.67 18.17 18.50
C THR A 120 -20.99 16.70 18.33
N PHE A 121 -20.26 15.96 17.50
CA PHE A 121 -20.38 14.51 17.39
C PHE A 121 -19.51 13.82 18.43
N GLY A 122 -18.32 14.37 18.67
CA GLY A 122 -17.33 13.85 19.63
C GLY A 122 -16.31 12.94 18.99
N LEU A 123 -15.06 13.09 19.40
CA LEU A 123 -13.94 12.31 18.86
C LEU A 123 -14.04 10.84 19.30
N ASP A 124 -14.31 10.60 20.58
CA ASP A 124 -14.45 9.24 21.13
C ASP A 124 -15.62 8.50 20.49
N GLU A 125 -16.74 9.19 20.26
CA GLU A 125 -17.91 8.63 19.59
C GLU A 125 -17.61 8.29 18.13
N LEU A 126 -16.87 9.14 17.41
CA LEU A 126 -16.39 8.86 16.07
C LEU A 126 -15.55 7.56 16.04
N TYR A 127 -14.63 7.41 16.98
CA TYR A 127 -13.79 6.22 17.05
C TYR A 127 -14.61 4.97 17.39
N ARG A 128 -15.54 5.05 18.34
CA ARG A 128 -16.46 3.95 18.66
C ARG A 128 -17.27 3.51 17.42
N CYS A 129 -17.81 4.46 16.66
CA CYS A 129 -18.53 4.16 15.42
C CYS A 129 -17.63 3.50 14.37
N CYS A 130 -16.38 3.92 14.25
CA CYS A 130 -15.43 3.31 13.33
C CYS A 130 -15.04 1.88 13.74
N GLU A 131 -14.90 1.60 15.03
CA GLU A 131 -14.67 0.23 15.53
C GLU A 131 -15.83 -0.69 15.18
N ILE A 132 -17.07 -0.25 15.42
CA ILE A 132 -18.28 -0.99 15.02
C ILE A 132 -18.31 -1.20 13.50
N ALA A 133 -18.03 -0.16 12.71
CA ALA A 133 -17.98 -0.27 11.26
C ALA A 133 -16.90 -1.27 10.82
N ARG A 134 -15.73 -1.32 11.50
CA ARG A 134 -14.69 -2.30 11.20
C ARG A 134 -15.14 -3.73 11.45
N GLU A 135 -15.83 -3.99 12.55
CA GLU A 135 -16.39 -5.32 12.85
C GLU A 135 -17.42 -5.74 11.78
N ILE A 136 -18.37 -4.87 11.45
CA ILE A 136 -19.39 -5.14 10.43
C ILE A 136 -18.76 -5.44 9.06
N THR A 137 -17.78 -4.65 8.67
CA THR A 137 -17.11 -4.77 7.38
C THR A 137 -16.03 -5.87 7.32
N MET A 138 -15.98 -6.77 8.30
CA MET A 138 -15.25 -8.03 8.22
C MET A 138 -16.02 -9.14 7.49
N LYS A 139 -17.34 -8.97 7.29
CA LYS A 139 -18.14 -9.91 6.49
C LYS A 139 -17.70 -9.85 5.03
N ASP A 140 -17.57 -10.99 4.37
CA ASP A 140 -17.02 -11.10 3.00
C ASP A 140 -17.81 -10.28 1.96
N GLU A 141 -19.12 -10.16 2.14
CA GLU A 141 -19.98 -9.33 1.27
C GLU A 141 -19.75 -7.83 1.42
N TRP A 142 -19.16 -7.39 2.54
CA TRP A 142 -18.94 -5.97 2.86
C TRP A 142 -17.49 -5.61 3.16
N LYS A 143 -16.58 -6.54 2.94
CA LYS A 143 -15.18 -6.43 3.34
C LYS A 143 -14.46 -5.30 2.60
N VAL A 144 -14.21 -4.21 3.32
CA VAL A 144 -13.37 -3.12 2.84
C VAL A 144 -11.97 -3.18 3.47
N GLY A 145 -10.99 -2.70 2.75
CA GLY A 145 -9.60 -2.68 3.21
C GLY A 145 -9.39 -1.84 4.46
N ARG A 146 -10.07 -0.69 4.56
CA ARG A 146 -9.96 0.22 5.72
C ARG A 146 -11.27 0.84 6.10
N VAL A 147 -11.47 1.06 7.39
CA VAL A 147 -12.43 2.02 7.93
C VAL A 147 -11.65 3.23 8.42
N ILE A 148 -12.07 4.45 8.09
CA ILE A 148 -11.30 5.66 8.37
C ILE A 148 -12.14 6.65 9.16
N ALA A 149 -11.68 6.98 10.37
CA ALA A 149 -12.18 8.11 11.14
C ALA A 149 -11.67 9.43 10.53
N ARG A 150 -12.59 10.33 10.18
CA ARG A 150 -12.31 11.64 9.57
C ARG A 150 -12.82 12.76 10.47
N PRO A 151 -12.16 13.06 11.59
CA PRO A 151 -12.55 14.17 12.45
C PRO A 151 -12.35 15.52 11.75
N TYR A 152 -13.23 16.47 12.05
CA TYR A 152 -13.17 17.80 11.51
C TYR A 152 -13.71 18.85 12.50
N VAL A 153 -13.37 20.10 12.25
CA VAL A 153 -13.83 21.29 12.99
C VAL A 153 -14.34 22.33 12.02
N GLY A 154 -15.02 23.36 12.53
CA GLY A 154 -15.61 24.45 11.75
C GLY A 154 -17.10 24.60 12.06
N ARG A 155 -17.72 25.71 11.66
CA ARG A 155 -19.13 25.98 12.05
C ARG A 155 -20.10 26.02 10.87
N LYS A 156 -19.59 26.28 9.68
CA LYS A 156 -20.41 26.39 8.46
C LYS A 156 -19.63 26.01 7.21
N LYS A 157 -20.36 25.84 6.13
CA LYS A 157 -19.80 25.55 4.80
C LYS A 157 -18.66 26.51 4.43
N GLY A 158 -17.57 25.96 3.92
CA GLY A 158 -16.34 26.67 3.56
C GLY A 158 -15.37 26.91 4.72
N GLU A 159 -15.79 26.64 5.96
CA GLU A 159 -14.92 26.74 7.15
C GLU A 159 -14.48 25.36 7.67
N PHE A 160 -15.06 24.28 7.19
CA PHE A 160 -14.75 22.95 7.66
C PHE A 160 -13.31 22.55 7.32
N LYS A 161 -12.59 22.08 8.34
CA LYS A 161 -11.20 21.63 8.23
C LYS A 161 -11.03 20.28 8.92
N ARG A 162 -10.40 19.34 8.25
CA ARG A 162 -9.99 18.08 8.85
C ARG A 162 -8.92 18.32 9.88
N THR A 163 -8.95 17.54 10.95
CA THR A 163 -7.94 17.62 12.02
C THR A 163 -6.90 16.50 11.86
N PRO A 164 -5.78 16.57 12.57
CA PRO A 164 -4.78 15.52 12.59
C PRO A 164 -5.22 14.26 13.35
N ASN A 165 -6.37 14.28 14.04
CA ASN A 165 -6.92 13.15 14.81
C ASN A 165 -7.57 12.07 13.91
N ARG A 166 -7.16 12.02 12.63
CA ARG A 166 -7.52 10.92 11.73
C ARG A 166 -7.00 9.60 12.30
N HIS A 167 -7.85 8.55 12.23
CA HIS A 167 -7.46 7.20 12.58
C HIS A 167 -7.95 6.20 11.53
N ASP A 168 -7.06 5.31 11.09
CA ASP A 168 -7.36 4.28 10.10
C ASP A 168 -7.44 2.90 10.79
N TYR A 169 -8.57 2.23 10.65
CA TYR A 169 -8.81 0.86 11.12
C TYR A 169 -8.60 -0.09 9.94
N ALA A 170 -7.35 -0.48 9.72
CA ALA A 170 -6.99 -1.42 8.67
C ALA A 170 -7.39 -2.86 9.00
N VAL A 171 -7.57 -3.69 7.99
CA VAL A 171 -7.62 -5.14 8.16
C VAL A 171 -6.18 -5.62 8.39
N SER A 172 -5.97 -6.47 9.37
CA SER A 172 -4.70 -7.18 9.50
C SER A 172 -4.60 -8.29 8.46
N PRO A 173 -3.39 -8.67 8.04
CA PRO A 173 -3.18 -9.88 7.25
C PRO A 173 -3.90 -11.07 7.88
N PHE A 174 -4.60 -11.86 7.07
CA PHE A 174 -5.38 -13.01 7.55
C PHE A 174 -4.54 -14.25 7.87
N GLY A 175 -3.23 -14.18 7.60
CA GLY A 175 -2.27 -15.24 7.84
C GLY A 175 -0.90 -14.69 8.21
N ARG A 176 0.03 -15.58 8.48
CA ARG A 176 1.42 -15.23 8.72
C ARG A 176 2.10 -14.86 7.41
N THR A 177 2.86 -13.80 7.44
CA THR A 177 3.62 -13.25 6.31
C THR A 177 5.12 -13.48 6.50
N ALA A 178 5.92 -13.20 5.48
CA ALA A 178 7.37 -13.19 5.59
C ALA A 178 7.87 -12.23 6.68
N LEU A 179 7.14 -11.12 6.92
CA LEU A 179 7.48 -10.16 7.98
C LEU A 179 7.36 -10.80 9.38
N ASP A 180 6.31 -11.61 9.59
CA ASP A 180 6.13 -12.33 10.86
C ASP A 180 7.22 -13.36 11.07
N VAL A 181 7.62 -14.08 10.01
CA VAL A 181 8.65 -15.12 10.08
C VAL A 181 10.01 -14.50 10.43
N LEU A 182 10.37 -13.39 9.78
CA LEU A 182 11.61 -12.65 10.08
C LEU A 182 11.63 -12.15 11.53
N LYS A 183 10.56 -11.47 11.96
CA LYS A 183 10.45 -10.94 13.32
C LYS A 183 10.55 -12.03 14.38
N ASP A 184 9.86 -13.16 14.19
CA ASP A 184 9.87 -14.28 15.16
C ASP A 184 11.24 -14.97 15.20
N ALA A 185 12.02 -14.90 14.11
CA ALA A 185 13.41 -15.36 14.05
C ALA A 185 14.40 -14.36 14.69
N GLY A 186 13.91 -13.19 15.13
CA GLY A 186 14.73 -12.18 15.79
C GLY A 186 15.42 -11.18 14.87
N TYR A 187 15.02 -11.15 13.59
CA TYR A 187 15.52 -10.16 12.64
C TYR A 187 14.78 -8.83 12.75
N ASP A 188 15.44 -7.76 12.38
CA ASP A 188 14.81 -6.45 12.24
C ASP A 188 13.88 -6.44 11.02
N VAL A 189 12.69 -5.86 11.19
CA VAL A 189 11.75 -5.58 10.10
C VAL A 189 11.41 -4.10 10.15
N ILE A 190 12.13 -3.34 9.36
CA ILE A 190 12.06 -1.88 9.32
C ILE A 190 11.13 -1.46 8.19
N SER A 191 10.06 -0.77 8.51
CA SER A 191 9.09 -0.25 7.54
C SER A 191 9.34 1.22 7.24
N VAL A 192 9.29 1.59 5.95
CA VAL A 192 9.35 2.98 5.49
C VAL A 192 8.10 3.28 4.66
N GLY A 193 7.51 4.45 4.88
CA GLY A 193 6.28 4.85 4.21
C GLY A 193 5.04 4.21 4.82
N LYS A 194 4.16 3.64 3.98
CA LYS A 194 2.86 3.06 4.42
C LYS A 194 2.93 1.58 4.83
N ILE A 195 4.09 0.94 4.81
CA ILE A 195 4.18 -0.50 5.08
C ILE A 195 3.57 -0.87 6.43
N ALA A 196 3.88 -0.13 7.49
CA ALA A 196 3.31 -0.40 8.82
C ALA A 196 1.77 -0.31 8.83
N ASP A 197 1.18 0.61 8.07
CA ASP A 197 -0.27 0.77 7.95
C ASP A 197 -0.89 -0.36 7.12
N ILE A 198 -0.23 -0.76 6.01
CA ILE A 198 -0.68 -1.84 5.12
C ILE A 198 -0.73 -3.19 5.85
N PHE A 199 0.21 -3.43 6.74
CA PHE A 199 0.27 -4.66 7.56
C PHE A 199 -0.33 -4.49 8.96
N ASN A 200 -0.97 -3.35 9.27
CA ASN A 200 -1.50 -3.03 10.59
C ASN A 200 -0.48 -3.29 11.71
N ASN A 201 0.77 -2.91 11.48
CA ASN A 201 1.96 -3.14 12.30
C ASN A 201 2.32 -4.63 12.56
N GLN A 202 1.64 -5.58 11.89
CA GLN A 202 1.96 -7.00 12.03
C GLN A 202 3.34 -7.30 11.41
N GLY A 203 4.19 -8.00 12.14
CA GLY A 203 5.53 -8.37 11.70
C GLY A 203 6.56 -7.21 11.69
N ILE A 204 6.21 -5.99 12.07
CA ILE A 204 7.08 -4.82 12.05
C ILE A 204 7.81 -4.66 13.40
N THR A 205 9.10 -4.33 13.36
CA THR A 205 9.92 -4.01 14.56
C THR A 205 10.19 -2.51 14.69
N GLU A 206 10.38 -1.80 13.57
CA GLU A 206 10.66 -0.36 13.53
C GLU A 206 9.92 0.28 12.36
N LYS A 207 9.48 1.55 12.49
CA LYS A 207 8.73 2.24 11.44
C LYS A 207 9.13 3.69 11.26
N TYR A 208 9.18 4.11 10.00
CA TYR A 208 9.45 5.47 9.54
C TYR A 208 8.30 5.94 8.66
N HIS A 209 7.62 6.97 9.09
CA HIS A 209 6.64 7.67 8.25
C HIS A 209 7.35 8.50 7.18
N SER A 210 6.84 8.50 5.96
CA SER A 210 7.30 9.41 4.91
C SER A 210 6.12 10.13 4.26
N ASP A 211 6.31 11.44 4.00
CA ASP A 211 5.33 12.30 3.35
C ASP A 211 5.47 12.30 1.81
N SER A 212 6.56 11.73 1.28
CA SER A 212 6.85 11.65 -0.15
C SER A 212 7.78 10.49 -0.49
N SER A 213 7.82 10.11 -1.76
CA SER A 213 8.75 9.09 -2.25
C SER A 213 10.21 9.51 -2.07
N VAL A 214 10.53 10.79 -2.27
CA VAL A 214 11.88 11.33 -2.05
C VAL A 214 12.31 11.16 -0.60
N GLN A 215 11.46 11.53 0.35
CA GLN A 215 11.75 11.34 1.78
C GLN A 215 11.89 9.87 2.15
N GLY A 216 11.03 9.00 1.60
CA GLY A 216 11.14 7.56 1.80
C GLY A 216 12.49 7.01 1.34
N MET A 217 12.99 7.45 0.19
CA MET A 217 14.33 7.09 -0.29
C MET A 217 15.46 7.66 0.58
N GLU A 218 15.33 8.88 1.08
CA GLU A 218 16.30 9.47 2.01
C GLU A 218 16.38 8.68 3.31
N GLN A 219 15.24 8.31 3.88
CA GLN A 219 15.19 7.43 5.06
C GLN A 219 15.81 6.06 4.78
N THR A 220 15.55 5.47 3.61
CA THR A 220 16.14 4.19 3.19
C THR A 220 17.67 4.27 3.08
N ILE A 221 18.18 5.36 2.51
CA ILE A 221 19.63 5.63 2.42
C ILE A 221 20.26 5.75 3.81
N GLU A 222 19.61 6.44 4.75
CA GLU A 222 20.12 6.54 6.12
C GLU A 222 20.06 5.19 6.86
N ILE A 223 19.02 4.37 6.63
CA ILE A 223 18.93 3.02 7.19
C ILE A 223 20.05 2.12 6.62
N ALA A 224 20.33 2.20 5.32
CA ALA A 224 21.40 1.42 4.68
C ALA A 224 22.81 1.71 5.23
N LYS A 225 23.02 2.84 5.89
CA LYS A 225 24.28 3.16 6.59
C LYS A 225 24.40 2.53 7.98
N ARG A 226 23.28 2.01 8.50
CA ARG A 226 23.25 1.40 9.84
C ARG A 226 23.82 -0.01 9.81
N ASP A 227 24.24 -0.47 10.97
CA ASP A 227 24.55 -1.88 11.19
C ASP A 227 23.32 -2.55 11.79
N PHE A 228 22.54 -3.26 10.94
CA PHE A 228 21.35 -4.03 11.33
C PHE A 228 21.30 -5.32 10.52
N HIS A 229 20.56 -6.31 11.01
CA HIS A 229 20.38 -7.58 10.32
C HIS A 229 18.89 -7.88 10.18
N GLY A 230 18.36 -7.76 8.97
CA GLY A 230 16.94 -7.90 8.73
C GLY A 230 16.51 -7.31 7.39
N LEU A 231 15.23 -6.95 7.31
CA LEU A 231 14.57 -6.42 6.13
C LEU A 231 14.23 -4.93 6.31
N THR A 232 14.57 -4.09 5.34
CA THR A 232 13.94 -2.77 5.18
C THR A 232 12.91 -2.86 4.05
N PHE A 233 11.63 -2.73 4.38
CA PHE A 233 10.54 -2.74 3.41
C PHE A 233 10.02 -1.32 3.19
N VAL A 234 10.05 -0.85 1.95
CA VAL A 234 9.83 0.55 1.58
C VAL A 234 8.64 0.67 0.63
N ASN A 235 7.69 1.56 0.94
CA ASN A 235 6.61 1.94 0.04
C ASN A 235 6.78 3.41 -0.37
N LEU A 236 6.92 3.65 -1.68
CA LEU A 236 7.09 4.97 -2.29
C LEU A 236 5.76 5.44 -2.87
N VAL A 237 5.06 6.29 -2.15
CA VAL A 237 3.62 6.58 -2.34
C VAL A 237 3.26 7.49 -3.52
N ASP A 238 4.18 8.32 -4.02
CA ASP A 238 3.85 9.41 -4.96
C ASP A 238 3.52 8.88 -6.37
N PHE A 239 4.11 7.76 -6.77
CA PHE A 239 3.83 7.12 -8.06
C PHE A 239 2.34 6.85 -8.24
N ASP A 240 1.73 6.28 -7.21
CA ASP A 240 0.31 5.98 -7.18
C ASP A 240 -0.54 7.24 -6.88
N ALA A 241 -0.32 7.86 -5.72
CA ALA A 241 -1.21 8.88 -5.17
C ALA A 241 -1.20 10.20 -5.96
N LEU A 242 -0.04 10.63 -6.48
CA LEU A 242 0.09 11.90 -7.18
C LEU A 242 0.03 11.77 -8.69
N TRP A 243 0.52 10.66 -9.25
CA TRP A 243 0.73 10.55 -10.68
C TRP A 243 -0.14 9.47 -11.34
N GLY A 244 -0.25 8.29 -10.77
CA GLY A 244 -1.06 7.19 -11.27
C GLY A 244 -2.54 7.52 -11.29
N HIS A 245 -3.17 7.71 -10.13
CA HIS A 245 -4.59 8.05 -10.01
C HIS A 245 -4.98 9.36 -10.68
N ARG A 246 -4.06 10.31 -10.82
CA ARG A 246 -4.30 11.60 -11.46
C ARG A 246 -4.03 11.59 -12.96
N ARG A 247 -3.65 10.45 -13.52
CA ARG A 247 -3.36 10.27 -14.95
C ARG A 247 -2.39 11.32 -15.48
N ASN A 248 -1.25 11.47 -14.77
CA ASN A 248 -0.21 12.41 -15.12
C ASN A 248 1.10 11.68 -15.49
N PRO A 249 1.26 11.25 -16.77
CA PRO A 249 2.43 10.49 -17.20
C PRO A 249 3.74 11.29 -17.12
N GLU A 250 3.69 12.61 -17.31
CA GLU A 250 4.89 13.44 -17.14
C GLU A 250 5.35 13.51 -15.67
N GLY A 251 4.40 13.62 -14.74
CA GLY A 251 4.68 13.58 -13.31
C GLY A 251 5.26 12.24 -12.88
N TYR A 252 4.69 11.16 -13.42
CA TYR A 252 5.17 9.79 -13.19
C TYR A 252 6.61 9.60 -13.69
N GLY A 253 6.90 10.06 -14.91
CA GLY A 253 8.26 10.01 -15.47
C GLY A 253 9.27 10.80 -14.64
N ARG A 254 8.91 12.04 -14.23
CA ARG A 254 9.78 12.84 -13.34
C ARG A 254 10.01 12.19 -11.97
N GLU A 255 9.03 11.45 -11.46
CA GLU A 255 9.20 10.72 -10.20
C GLU A 255 10.15 9.53 -10.35
N LEU A 256 10.11 8.83 -11.50
CA LEU A 256 11.10 7.80 -11.84
C LEU A 256 12.53 8.38 -11.92
N GLU A 257 12.70 9.57 -12.49
CA GLU A 257 14.01 10.25 -12.57
C GLU A 257 14.54 10.58 -11.16
N LYS A 258 13.69 11.11 -10.25
CA LYS A 258 14.07 11.38 -8.86
C LYS A 258 14.42 10.10 -8.11
N PHE A 259 13.64 9.03 -8.32
CA PHE A 259 13.94 7.73 -7.74
C PHE A 259 15.29 7.20 -8.21
N ASP A 260 15.58 7.28 -9.52
CA ASP A 260 16.86 6.84 -10.10
C ASP A 260 18.05 7.65 -9.55
N GLU A 261 17.87 8.96 -9.35
CA GLU A 261 18.89 9.81 -8.69
C GLU A 261 19.18 9.34 -7.26
N LYS A 262 18.14 9.04 -6.46
CA LYS A 262 18.31 8.53 -5.10
C LYS A 262 18.88 7.11 -5.09
N LEU A 263 18.49 6.27 -6.05
CA LEU A 263 19.04 4.94 -6.22
C LEU A 263 20.55 4.98 -6.48
N THR A 264 21.04 5.98 -7.21
CA THR A 264 22.47 6.20 -7.44
C THR A 264 23.25 6.44 -6.13
N GLN A 265 22.57 6.98 -5.09
CA GLN A 265 23.14 7.18 -3.76
C GLN A 265 23.03 5.92 -2.89
N LEU A 266 21.99 5.11 -3.10
CA LEU A 266 21.75 3.87 -2.34
C LEU A 266 22.69 2.73 -2.80
N LEU A 267 22.85 2.52 -4.11
CA LEU A 267 23.58 1.37 -4.66
C LEU A 267 25.01 1.21 -4.09
N PRO A 268 25.79 2.28 -3.87
CA PRO A 268 27.15 2.14 -3.28
C PRO A 268 27.13 1.71 -1.80
N LEU A 269 25.99 1.75 -1.13
CA LEU A 269 25.84 1.33 0.27
C LEU A 269 25.42 -0.14 0.39
N ILE A 270 24.98 -0.77 -0.70
CA ILE A 270 24.61 -2.19 -0.74
C ILE A 270 25.91 -3.02 -0.63
N ARG A 271 25.97 -3.90 0.36
CA ARG A 271 27.10 -4.77 0.68
C ARG A 271 26.99 -6.09 -0.09
N GLU A 272 28.05 -6.90 -0.06
CA GLU A 272 28.07 -8.21 -0.75
C GLU A 272 27.05 -9.22 -0.19
N ASP A 273 26.64 -9.03 1.08
CA ASP A 273 25.64 -9.84 1.78
C ASP A 273 24.24 -9.19 1.79
N ASP A 274 24.08 -8.03 1.16
CA ASP A 274 22.79 -7.38 1.02
C ASP A 274 22.10 -7.79 -0.31
N LEU A 275 20.78 -7.91 -0.26
CA LEU A 275 19.91 -8.13 -1.41
C LEU A 275 18.96 -6.95 -1.59
N LEU A 276 19.08 -6.23 -2.70
CA LEU A 276 18.15 -5.17 -3.07
C LEU A 276 17.12 -5.70 -4.07
N MET A 277 15.84 -5.52 -3.77
CA MET A 277 14.73 -5.84 -4.67
C MET A 277 13.90 -4.57 -4.94
N ILE A 278 13.62 -4.28 -6.21
CA ILE A 278 12.79 -3.16 -6.65
C ILE A 278 11.64 -3.73 -7.46
N THR A 279 10.40 -3.44 -7.03
CA THR A 279 9.19 -3.95 -7.68
C THR A 279 8.03 -2.96 -7.52
N ALA A 280 6.84 -3.33 -7.97
CA ALA A 280 5.60 -2.61 -7.71
C ALA A 280 4.55 -3.56 -7.14
N ASP A 281 3.69 -3.02 -6.26
CA ASP A 281 2.63 -3.76 -5.58
C ASP A 281 1.37 -3.95 -6.44
N HIS A 282 1.20 -3.13 -7.47
CA HIS A 282 0.15 -3.22 -8.51
C HIS A 282 0.52 -2.36 -9.71
N GLY A 283 -0.28 -2.45 -10.77
CA GLY A 283 -0.23 -1.53 -11.88
C GLY A 283 -1.02 -0.24 -11.60
N ASN A 284 -0.55 0.87 -12.11
CA ASN A 284 -1.31 2.12 -12.19
C ASN A 284 -0.83 2.95 -13.38
N ASP A 285 -1.23 2.52 -14.59
CA ASP A 285 -0.85 3.18 -15.85
C ASP A 285 -1.43 4.60 -15.89
N PRO A 286 -0.57 5.64 -15.87
CA PRO A 286 -1.03 7.03 -15.89
C PRO A 286 -1.61 7.46 -17.24
N THR A 287 -1.57 6.61 -18.26
CA THR A 287 -2.16 6.86 -19.59
C THR A 287 -3.50 6.17 -19.79
N TYR A 288 -3.91 5.30 -18.84
CA TYR A 288 -5.16 4.57 -18.91
C TYR A 288 -6.39 5.45 -18.60
N THR A 289 -7.58 4.97 -18.93
CA THR A 289 -8.84 5.68 -18.64
C THR A 289 -9.29 5.47 -17.20
N GLY A 290 -10.05 6.42 -16.67
CA GLY A 290 -10.55 6.36 -15.28
C GLY A 290 -9.45 6.66 -14.27
N THR A 291 -9.70 6.37 -13.00
CA THR A 291 -8.81 6.68 -11.87
C THR A 291 -8.42 5.46 -11.04
N ASP A 292 -8.85 4.27 -11.46
CA ASP A 292 -8.59 3.02 -10.76
C ASP A 292 -7.22 2.43 -11.13
N HIS A 293 -6.69 1.55 -10.29
CA HIS A 293 -5.49 0.78 -10.59
C HIS A 293 -5.66 -0.07 -11.84
N THR A 294 -4.59 -0.32 -12.53
CA THR A 294 -4.52 -1.20 -13.70
C THR A 294 -3.87 -2.54 -13.33
N ARG A 295 -3.91 -3.52 -14.24
CA ARG A 295 -3.44 -4.88 -13.95
C ARG A 295 -2.51 -5.39 -15.05
N GLU A 296 -1.40 -4.75 -15.21
CA GLU A 296 -0.27 -5.19 -16.01
C GLU A 296 0.74 -5.99 -15.19
N GLN A 297 1.68 -6.63 -15.86
CA GLN A 297 2.84 -7.22 -15.21
C GLN A 297 3.67 -6.13 -14.55
N THR A 298 4.11 -6.38 -13.32
CA THR A 298 5.01 -5.48 -12.60
C THR A 298 6.48 -5.86 -12.82
N PRO A 299 7.41 -4.88 -12.78
CA PRO A 299 8.84 -5.17 -12.87
C PRO A 299 9.35 -5.78 -11.56
N LEU A 300 10.36 -6.64 -11.66
CA LEU A 300 11.21 -7.05 -10.54
C LEU A 300 12.66 -6.86 -10.96
N LEU A 301 13.40 -6.02 -10.22
CA LEU A 301 14.85 -5.85 -10.38
C LEU A 301 15.51 -6.32 -9.09
N ILE A 302 16.50 -7.19 -9.21
CA ILE A 302 17.21 -7.77 -8.06
C ILE A 302 18.70 -7.49 -8.21
N TYR A 303 19.31 -6.93 -7.17
CA TYR A 303 20.71 -6.56 -7.20
C TYR A 303 21.44 -6.93 -5.90
N SER A 304 22.63 -7.45 -6.04
CA SER A 304 23.68 -7.52 -5.04
C SER A 304 25.03 -7.33 -5.73
N PRO A 305 26.05 -6.78 -5.03
CA PRO A 305 27.39 -6.63 -5.57
C PRO A 305 28.01 -7.95 -6.00
N GLY A 306 28.20 -8.53 -6.87
CA GLY A 306 28.70 -9.86 -7.22
C GLY A 306 27.77 -10.67 -8.10
N PHE A 307 26.55 -10.21 -8.32
CA PHE A 307 25.63 -10.86 -9.24
C PHE A 307 26.14 -10.72 -10.69
N LYS A 308 25.94 -11.76 -11.48
CA LYS A 308 26.22 -11.72 -12.92
C LYS A 308 25.17 -10.94 -13.69
N GLY A 309 23.96 -10.85 -13.12
CA GLY A 309 22.81 -10.24 -13.76
C GLY A 309 22.26 -11.06 -14.93
N GLY A 310 21.06 -10.70 -15.37
CA GLY A 310 20.41 -11.35 -16.51
C GLY A 310 18.90 -11.43 -16.39
N GLU A 311 18.27 -11.99 -17.42
CA GLU A 311 16.83 -12.21 -17.44
C GLU A 311 16.45 -13.46 -16.65
N LEU A 312 15.45 -13.32 -15.79
CA LEU A 312 14.77 -14.45 -15.14
C LEU A 312 13.43 -14.73 -15.84
N PRO A 313 12.92 -15.96 -15.77
CA PRO A 313 11.58 -16.26 -16.28
C PRO A 313 10.51 -15.34 -15.70
N VAL A 314 9.42 -15.14 -16.43
CA VAL A 314 8.22 -14.48 -15.90
C VAL A 314 7.70 -15.28 -14.71
N GLN A 315 7.40 -14.60 -13.61
CA GLN A 315 6.89 -15.20 -12.40
C GLN A 315 5.36 -15.11 -12.32
N ASP A 316 4.72 -16.11 -11.78
CA ASP A 316 3.26 -16.21 -11.71
C ASP A 316 2.66 -15.57 -10.45
N THR A 317 3.49 -15.07 -9.55
CA THR A 317 3.07 -14.43 -8.30
C THR A 317 4.10 -13.41 -7.80
N PHE A 318 3.63 -12.37 -7.12
CA PHE A 318 4.50 -11.43 -6.38
C PHE A 318 5.19 -12.09 -5.16
N ALA A 319 4.65 -13.22 -4.70
CA ALA A 319 5.13 -13.91 -3.50
C ALA A 319 6.55 -14.51 -3.65
N VAL A 320 7.09 -14.56 -4.86
CA VAL A 320 8.51 -14.88 -5.06
C VAL A 320 9.42 -13.92 -4.29
N SER A 321 8.97 -12.68 -4.08
CA SER A 321 9.72 -11.69 -3.29
C SER A 321 9.90 -12.13 -1.84
N GLY A 322 8.80 -12.43 -1.15
CA GLY A 322 8.83 -12.89 0.25
C GLY A 322 9.53 -14.23 0.41
N ALA A 323 9.31 -15.16 -0.52
CA ALA A 323 9.97 -16.46 -0.50
C ALA A 323 11.49 -16.32 -0.68
N THR A 324 11.95 -15.46 -1.59
CA THR A 324 13.38 -15.20 -1.80
C THR A 324 14.02 -14.47 -0.62
N ILE A 325 13.28 -13.53 0.00
CA ILE A 325 13.72 -12.86 1.22
C ILE A 325 13.93 -13.89 2.34
N LEU A 326 12.97 -14.78 2.59
CA LEU A 326 13.10 -15.80 3.64
C LEU A 326 14.27 -16.76 3.36
N ASP A 327 14.44 -17.19 2.11
CA ASP A 327 15.55 -18.05 1.69
C ASP A 327 16.92 -17.38 1.93
N ASN A 328 17.03 -16.07 1.67
CA ASN A 328 18.25 -15.28 1.95
C ASN A 328 18.63 -15.24 3.45
N PHE A 329 17.68 -15.52 4.34
CA PHE A 329 17.89 -15.64 5.80
C PHE A 329 17.86 -17.08 6.30
N ASP A 330 17.94 -18.09 5.42
CA ASP A 330 17.83 -19.52 5.75
C ASP A 330 16.55 -19.86 6.53
N LEU A 331 15.44 -19.16 6.25
CA LEU A 331 14.14 -19.33 6.91
C LEU A 331 13.13 -20.04 6.00
N SER A 332 12.35 -20.94 6.59
CA SER A 332 11.25 -21.60 5.88
C SER A 332 9.98 -20.73 5.89
N PRO A 333 9.21 -20.68 4.78
CA PRO A 333 7.91 -20.02 4.74
C PRO A 333 6.96 -20.60 5.80
N ALA A 334 6.09 -19.76 6.36
CA ALA A 334 5.02 -20.22 7.25
C ALA A 334 3.96 -21.02 6.49
N GLN A 335 3.23 -21.87 7.21
CA GLN A 335 2.15 -22.66 6.61
C GLN A 335 1.10 -21.75 5.96
N GLY A 336 0.74 -22.05 4.72
CA GLY A 336 -0.25 -21.31 3.94
C GLY A 336 0.33 -20.16 3.12
N MET A 337 1.60 -19.84 3.27
CA MET A 337 2.27 -18.91 2.36
C MET A 337 2.42 -19.53 0.97
N ILE A 338 2.24 -18.68 -0.06
CA ILE A 338 2.52 -19.03 -1.46
C ILE A 338 3.87 -18.44 -1.88
N GLY A 339 4.31 -18.79 -3.09
CA GLY A 339 5.56 -18.33 -3.69
C GLY A 339 6.68 -19.39 -3.58
N HIS A 340 7.70 -19.19 -4.36
CA HIS A 340 8.93 -19.97 -4.36
C HIS A 340 10.13 -19.04 -4.42
N THR A 341 11.26 -19.50 -3.92
CA THR A 341 12.50 -18.72 -3.95
C THR A 341 13.08 -18.61 -5.35
N LEU A 342 13.74 -17.50 -5.62
CA LEU A 342 14.60 -17.31 -6.79
C LEU A 342 16.08 -17.50 -6.46
N GLY A 343 16.43 -17.87 -5.20
CA GLY A 343 17.80 -17.94 -4.70
C GLY A 343 18.75 -18.78 -5.56
N GLU A 344 18.27 -19.93 -6.06
CA GLU A 344 19.06 -20.80 -6.94
C GLU A 344 19.44 -20.16 -8.30
N LEU A 345 18.73 -19.10 -8.71
CA LEU A 345 18.93 -18.37 -9.98
C LEU A 345 19.81 -17.13 -9.80
N LEU A 346 20.05 -16.72 -8.56
CA LEU A 346 20.78 -15.51 -8.21
C LEU A 346 22.27 -15.86 -7.89
N VAL A 347 23.10 -16.00 -8.91
CA VAL A 347 24.52 -16.42 -8.79
C VAL A 347 25.46 -15.47 -9.51
#